data_1482dd3d1127513de298a5afdc32d0c8
#
_entry.id   1482dd3d1127513de298a5afdc32d0c8
#
_cell.length_a   1.000
_cell.length_b   1.000
_cell.length_c   1.000
_cell.angle_alpha   90.00
_cell.angle_beta   90.00
_cell.angle_gamma   90.00
#
_symmetry.space_group_name_H-M   'P 1'
#
loop_
_entity.id
_entity.type
_entity.pdbx_description
1 polymer ?
#
loop_
_entity_poly.entity_id
_entity_poly.type
_entity_poly.pdbx_seq_one_letter_code
_entity_poly.pdbx_strand_id
1 'polypeptide(L)'
;MSDLLPEDEDLELLHTRRYETKVYYVSDSELLARGAVRDTKPPGLYIAGDPNTLDIHEMHVELRIGLPELTISSVSVLFETHPASTCPHIAPHYEKLVGLPIARGFTHKVRELFGGPRGCTHTTALLQAMAPAVVQTMWSVNMRRKRQAETAGEAPSTAQRDRMFAGNLNTCHVWAEDGEHVAALRRGELPPPPQQVVERLEELGRDPAEWRK
;
A
#
# COMPACT_ATOMS: atom_id res chain seq x y z
N MET A 1 2.60 -16.04 -10.86
CA MET A 1 1.52 -15.12 -10.44
C MET A 1 0.69 -14.85 -11.67
N SER A 2 -0.62 -15.07 -11.62
CA SER A 2 -1.52 -14.66 -12.71
C SER A 2 -1.47 -13.12 -12.83
N ASP A 3 -1.48 -12.61 -14.06
CA ASP A 3 -1.64 -11.19 -14.30
C ASP A 3 -2.98 -10.71 -13.74
N LEU A 4 -3.01 -9.49 -13.17
CA LEU A 4 -4.23 -8.89 -12.62
C LEU A 4 -5.24 -8.50 -13.70
N LEU A 5 -4.75 -8.28 -14.92
CA LEU A 5 -5.56 -7.92 -16.09
C LEU A 5 -5.55 -9.07 -17.08
N PRO A 6 -6.67 -9.36 -17.74
CA PRO A 6 -6.70 -10.32 -18.83
C PRO A 6 -5.87 -9.81 -20.01
N GLU A 7 -5.32 -10.74 -20.79
CA GLU A 7 -4.76 -10.42 -22.09
C GLU A 7 -5.91 -10.22 -23.10
N ASP A 8 -5.71 -9.32 -24.05
CA ASP A 8 -6.64 -9.07 -25.15
C ASP A 8 -5.92 -9.47 -26.45
N GLU A 9 -6.37 -10.55 -27.07
CA GLU A 9 -5.75 -11.14 -28.26
C GLU A 9 -5.97 -10.29 -29.54
N ASP A 10 -6.99 -9.41 -29.51
CA ASP A 10 -7.35 -8.54 -30.64
C ASP A 10 -6.61 -7.19 -30.61
N LEU A 11 -5.88 -6.89 -29.55
CA LEU A 11 -5.20 -5.60 -29.35
C LEU A 11 -3.68 -5.74 -29.25
N GLU A 12 -2.98 -4.79 -29.84
CA GLU A 12 -1.52 -4.70 -29.72
C GLU A 12 -1.11 -4.05 -28.38
N LEU A 13 -0.45 -4.81 -27.51
CA LEU A 13 0.11 -4.29 -26.28
C LEU A 13 1.30 -3.38 -26.57
N LEU A 14 1.29 -2.15 -26.07
CA LEU A 14 2.37 -1.17 -26.27
C LEU A 14 3.19 -0.90 -25.02
N HIS A 15 2.61 -1.10 -23.83
CA HIS A 15 3.26 -0.75 -22.57
C HIS A 15 2.57 -1.40 -21.39
N THR A 16 3.37 -1.92 -20.46
CA THR A 16 2.89 -2.37 -19.16
C THR A 16 3.60 -1.59 -18.06
N ARG A 17 2.83 -1.03 -17.10
CA ARG A 17 3.38 -0.52 -15.84
C ARG A 17 2.81 -1.31 -14.68
N ARG A 18 3.71 -1.82 -13.83
CA ARG A 18 3.34 -2.54 -12.61
C ARG A 18 3.82 -1.77 -11.39
N TYR A 19 2.97 -1.74 -10.38
CA TYR A 19 3.32 -1.30 -9.04
C TYR A 19 3.16 -2.48 -8.08
N GLU A 20 4.16 -2.72 -7.27
CA GLU A 20 4.08 -3.71 -6.20
C GLU A 20 4.45 -3.03 -4.89
N THR A 21 3.67 -3.29 -3.82
CA THR A 21 3.97 -2.81 -2.47
C THR A 21 3.82 -3.96 -1.50
N LYS A 22 4.86 -4.21 -0.71
CA LYS A 22 4.87 -5.17 0.40
C LYS A 22 5.18 -4.44 1.69
N VAL A 23 4.36 -4.68 2.73
CA VAL A 23 4.58 -4.10 4.04
C VAL A 23 4.80 -5.23 5.04
N TYR A 24 5.90 -5.15 5.77
CA TYR A 24 6.34 -6.15 6.73
C TYR A 24 6.25 -5.59 8.14
N TYR A 25 5.80 -6.41 9.06
CA TYR A 25 5.91 -6.16 10.49
C TYR A 25 7.34 -6.43 10.93
N VAL A 26 8.00 -5.45 11.53
CA VAL A 26 9.34 -5.57 12.09
C VAL A 26 9.25 -5.75 13.61
N SER A 27 8.51 -4.85 14.28
CA SER A 27 8.27 -4.87 15.72
C SER A 27 6.96 -4.14 16.05
N ASP A 28 6.60 -4.08 17.34
CA ASP A 28 5.43 -3.31 17.79
C ASP A 28 5.55 -1.80 17.55
N SER A 29 6.77 -1.32 17.28
CA SER A 29 7.06 0.09 17.03
C SER A 29 7.50 0.38 15.59
N GLU A 30 7.63 -0.64 14.69
CA GLU A 30 8.19 -0.42 13.36
C GLU A 30 7.58 -1.34 12.29
N LEU A 31 7.31 -0.75 11.12
CA LEU A 31 7.03 -1.43 9.86
C LEU A 31 8.15 -1.19 8.86
N LEU A 32 8.31 -2.12 7.92
CA LEU A 32 9.15 -1.99 6.73
C LEU A 32 8.26 -2.07 5.50
N ALA A 33 8.18 -1.00 4.70
CA ALA A 33 7.47 -1.00 3.43
C ALA A 33 8.46 -1.02 2.27
N ARG A 34 8.27 -1.94 1.33
CA ARG A 34 9.01 -2.04 0.07
C ARG A 34 8.06 -1.84 -1.09
N GLY A 35 8.43 -0.97 -1.99
CA GLY A 35 7.69 -0.72 -3.22
C GLY A 35 8.58 -0.85 -4.44
N ALA A 36 7.99 -1.32 -5.53
CA ALA A 36 8.62 -1.33 -6.85
C ALA A 36 7.66 -0.78 -7.91
N VAL A 37 8.20 -0.07 -8.88
CA VAL A 37 7.52 0.27 -10.13
C VAL A 37 8.38 -0.22 -11.28
N ARG A 38 7.75 -0.89 -12.24
CA ARG A 38 8.41 -1.37 -13.46
C ARG A 38 7.60 -1.00 -14.69
N ASP A 39 8.30 -0.50 -15.71
CA ASP A 39 7.79 -0.26 -17.05
C ASP A 39 8.41 -1.25 -18.02
N THR A 40 7.58 -2.03 -18.68
CA THR A 40 7.99 -3.07 -19.63
C THR A 40 7.41 -2.79 -21.00
N LYS A 41 8.22 -2.98 -22.03
CA LYS A 41 7.82 -2.99 -23.45
C LYS A 41 7.66 -4.42 -23.95
N PRO A 42 6.66 -4.68 -24.82
CA PRO A 42 6.49 -5.99 -25.44
C PRO A 42 7.64 -6.33 -26.37
N PRO A 43 7.80 -7.64 -26.71
CA PRO A 43 8.81 -8.09 -27.65
C PRO A 43 8.74 -7.36 -28.99
N GLY A 44 9.89 -7.07 -29.58
CA GLY A 44 10.01 -6.53 -30.93
C GLY A 44 9.68 -5.06 -31.09
N LEU A 45 9.06 -4.40 -30.10
CA LEU A 45 8.60 -3.01 -30.22
C LEU A 45 9.76 -2.01 -30.28
N TYR A 46 10.75 -2.12 -29.40
CA TYR A 46 11.91 -1.22 -29.34
C TYR A 46 13.12 -1.74 -30.11
N ILE A 47 13.28 -3.04 -30.15
CA ILE A 47 14.34 -3.73 -30.87
C ILE A 47 13.70 -4.73 -31.81
N ALA A 48 13.74 -4.45 -33.10
CA ALA A 48 13.12 -5.30 -34.13
C ALA A 48 13.67 -6.74 -34.04
N GLY A 49 12.76 -7.73 -33.94
CA GLY A 49 13.13 -9.14 -33.86
C GLY A 49 13.58 -9.61 -32.47
N ASP A 50 13.59 -8.78 -31.45
CA ASP A 50 13.83 -9.22 -30.06
C ASP A 50 12.61 -10.03 -29.58
N PRO A 51 12.80 -11.33 -29.21
CA PRO A 51 11.70 -12.18 -28.74
C PRO A 51 11.30 -11.90 -27.29
N ASN A 52 12.04 -11.06 -26.56
CA ASN A 52 11.84 -10.84 -25.14
C ASN A 52 11.21 -9.47 -24.87
N THR A 53 10.57 -9.34 -23.71
CA THR A 53 10.15 -8.05 -23.18
C THR A 53 11.38 -7.23 -22.74
N LEU A 54 11.26 -5.90 -22.81
CA LEU A 54 12.31 -4.97 -22.42
C LEU A 54 11.84 -4.08 -21.28
N ASP A 55 12.48 -4.19 -20.11
CA ASP A 55 12.26 -3.26 -19.01
C ASP A 55 13.03 -1.97 -19.28
N ILE A 56 12.32 -0.84 -19.25
CA ILE A 56 12.90 0.49 -19.54
C ILE A 56 13.00 1.38 -18.31
N HIS A 57 12.18 1.09 -17.28
CA HIS A 57 12.25 1.71 -15.98
C HIS A 57 12.01 0.66 -14.90
N GLU A 58 12.85 0.64 -13.89
CA GLU A 58 12.59 -0.09 -12.65
C GLU A 58 13.17 0.70 -11.47
N MET A 59 12.29 1.11 -10.55
CA MET A 59 12.66 1.83 -9.34
C MET A 59 12.12 1.12 -8.12
N HIS A 60 12.95 1.05 -7.08
CA HIS A 60 12.58 0.48 -5.80
C HIS A 60 12.63 1.54 -4.72
N VAL A 61 11.70 1.47 -3.77
CA VAL A 61 11.66 2.31 -2.58
C VAL A 61 11.53 1.42 -1.36
N GLU A 62 12.37 1.66 -0.36
CA GLU A 62 12.24 1.06 0.97
C GLU A 62 12.04 2.17 2.00
N LEU A 63 11.02 2.00 2.86
CA LEU A 63 10.70 2.92 3.95
C LEU A 63 10.67 2.16 5.28
N ARG A 64 11.40 2.64 6.29
CA ARG A 64 11.16 2.27 7.68
C ARG A 64 10.19 3.25 8.30
N ILE A 65 9.20 2.75 9.03
CA ILE A 65 8.04 3.52 9.44
C ILE A 65 7.75 3.24 10.90
N GLY A 66 7.88 4.29 11.72
CA GLY A 66 7.59 4.23 13.15
C GLY A 66 6.09 4.22 13.45
N LEU A 67 5.69 3.36 14.37
CA LEU A 67 4.33 3.23 14.89
C LEU A 67 4.20 3.97 16.23
N PRO A 68 3.01 4.47 16.57
CA PRO A 68 1.73 4.38 15.85
C PRO A 68 1.51 5.48 14.80
N GLU A 69 2.34 6.52 14.73
CA GLU A 69 2.12 7.73 13.94
C GLU A 69 2.40 7.55 12.44
N LEU A 70 2.89 6.38 12.03
CA LEU A 70 3.32 6.07 10.66
C LEU A 70 4.40 7.04 10.15
N THR A 71 5.29 7.49 11.01
CA THR A 71 6.35 8.44 10.65
C THR A 71 7.52 7.72 9.98
N ILE A 72 7.94 8.20 8.83
CA ILE A 72 9.10 7.65 8.10
C ILE A 72 10.37 7.94 8.89
N SER A 73 11.09 6.90 9.31
CA SER A 73 12.37 7.01 10.03
C SER A 73 13.58 6.83 9.11
N SER A 74 13.39 6.15 7.96
CA SER A 74 14.47 5.92 6.98
C SER A 74 13.86 5.70 5.60
N VAL A 75 14.59 6.10 4.56
CA VAL A 75 14.25 5.91 3.16
C VAL A 75 15.46 5.44 2.37
N SER A 76 15.24 4.51 1.44
CA SER A 76 16.20 4.13 0.41
C SER A 76 15.50 4.09 -0.94
N VAL A 77 16.14 4.65 -1.97
CA VAL A 77 15.63 4.64 -3.34
C VAL A 77 16.70 4.09 -4.26
N LEU A 78 16.35 3.06 -5.02
CA LEU A 78 17.21 2.41 -6.01
C LEU A 78 16.60 2.60 -7.40
N PHE A 79 17.45 2.94 -8.36
CA PHE A 79 17.14 2.99 -9.78
C PHE A 79 17.81 1.77 -10.43
N GLU A 80 17.08 0.67 -10.55
CA GLU A 80 17.60 -0.59 -11.10
C GLU A 80 17.73 -0.51 -12.63
N THR A 81 16.67 -0.05 -13.30
CA THR A 81 16.66 0.19 -14.74
C THR A 81 16.20 1.62 -15.02
N HIS A 82 16.98 2.34 -15.82
CA HIS A 82 16.70 3.75 -16.14
C HIS A 82 17.32 4.16 -17.49
N PRO A 83 16.65 5.02 -18.31
CA PRO A 83 17.11 5.36 -19.65
C PRO A 83 18.27 6.36 -19.68
N ALA A 84 18.44 7.16 -18.64
CA ALA A 84 19.50 8.16 -18.58
C ALA A 84 20.44 7.92 -17.39
N SER A 85 21.75 7.97 -17.61
CA SER A 85 22.79 7.76 -16.57
C SER A 85 22.67 8.74 -15.40
N THR A 86 22.01 9.87 -15.58
CA THR A 86 21.77 10.88 -14.54
C THR A 86 20.56 10.60 -13.65
N CYS A 87 19.70 9.65 -14.02
CA CYS A 87 18.48 9.36 -13.24
C CYS A 87 18.78 9.05 -11.74
N PRO A 88 19.79 8.24 -11.38
CA PRO A 88 20.08 7.94 -9.98
C PRO A 88 20.54 9.13 -9.14
N HIS A 89 21.01 10.22 -9.75
CA HIS A 89 21.50 11.40 -9.04
C HIS A 89 20.43 12.07 -8.16
N ILE A 90 19.14 11.82 -8.45
CA ILE A 90 18.04 12.36 -7.65
C ILE A 90 17.75 11.55 -6.36
N ALA A 91 18.31 10.34 -6.22
CA ALA A 91 17.99 9.44 -5.11
C ALA A 91 18.20 10.07 -3.71
N PRO A 92 19.30 10.81 -3.43
CA PRO A 92 19.50 11.45 -2.13
C PRO A 92 18.43 12.49 -1.78
N HIS A 93 17.75 13.07 -2.79
CA HIS A 93 16.72 14.07 -2.55
C HIS A 93 15.49 13.49 -1.80
N TYR A 94 15.27 12.17 -1.90
CA TYR A 94 14.17 11.48 -1.22
C TYR A 94 14.37 11.35 0.28
N GLU A 95 15.56 11.66 0.84
CA GLU A 95 15.77 11.76 2.29
C GLU A 95 14.85 12.80 2.95
N LYS A 96 14.31 13.75 2.19
CA LYS A 96 13.27 14.68 2.66
C LYS A 96 11.95 14.01 3.10
N LEU A 97 11.77 12.73 2.83
CA LEU A 97 10.66 11.93 3.36
C LEU A 97 10.82 11.63 4.85
N VAL A 98 12.06 11.60 5.36
CA VAL A 98 12.33 11.28 6.78
C VAL A 98 11.67 12.34 7.67
N GLY A 99 10.96 11.87 8.69
CA GLY A 99 10.18 12.70 9.60
C GLY A 99 8.75 12.99 9.13
N LEU A 100 8.37 12.65 7.90
CA LEU A 100 6.99 12.83 7.43
C LEU A 100 6.10 11.66 7.87
N PRO A 101 4.88 11.93 8.39
CA PRO A 101 3.91 10.89 8.66
C PRO A 101 3.19 10.47 7.37
N ILE A 102 2.97 9.17 7.18
CA ILE A 102 2.10 8.62 6.12
C ILE A 102 0.65 8.73 6.60
N ALA A 103 0.12 9.93 6.50
CA ALA A 103 -1.21 10.30 6.98
C ALA A 103 -1.94 11.17 5.94
N ARG A 104 -3.09 11.75 6.35
CA ARG A 104 -3.84 12.67 5.48
C ARG A 104 -2.92 13.80 4.97
N GLY A 105 -2.91 14.02 3.65
CA GLY A 105 -2.05 15.04 3.00
C GLY A 105 -0.69 14.51 2.54
N PHE A 106 -0.28 13.29 2.88
CA PHE A 106 1.01 12.74 2.47
C PHE A 106 1.22 12.77 0.95
N THR A 107 0.24 12.34 0.16
CA THR A 107 0.33 12.35 -1.32
C THR A 107 0.48 13.78 -1.88
N HIS A 108 -0.15 14.77 -1.24
CA HIS A 108 0.03 16.17 -1.58
C HIS A 108 1.48 16.62 -1.27
N LYS A 109 2.00 16.27 -0.10
CA LYS A 109 3.37 16.60 0.30
C LYS A 109 4.41 15.94 -0.60
N VAL A 110 4.18 14.70 -1.02
CA VAL A 110 5.03 14.01 -2.01
C VAL A 110 5.07 14.78 -3.34
N ARG A 111 3.92 15.26 -3.84
CA ARG A 111 3.89 16.10 -5.08
C ARG A 111 4.59 17.43 -4.90
N GLU A 112 4.43 18.06 -3.76
CA GLU A 112 5.11 19.32 -3.43
C GLU A 112 6.64 19.15 -3.45
N LEU A 113 7.16 18.10 -2.79
CA LEU A 113 8.59 17.87 -2.64
C LEU A 113 9.25 17.33 -3.91
N PHE A 114 8.57 16.43 -4.64
CA PHE A 114 9.17 15.62 -5.70
C PHE A 114 8.46 15.74 -7.06
N GLY A 115 7.48 16.62 -7.19
CA GLY A 115 6.77 16.83 -8.45
C GLY A 115 7.62 17.58 -9.49
N GLY A 116 7.43 17.23 -10.78
CA GLY A 116 8.16 17.83 -11.89
C GLY A 116 9.68 17.62 -11.80
N PRO A 117 10.52 18.63 -12.06
CA PRO A 117 11.98 18.48 -12.07
C PRO A 117 12.61 18.26 -10.68
N ARG A 118 11.82 18.28 -9.62
CA ARG A 118 12.29 18.04 -8.25
C ARG A 118 12.41 16.55 -7.88
N GLY A 119 11.96 15.64 -8.75
CA GLY A 119 12.01 14.21 -8.49
C GLY A 119 11.84 13.38 -9.76
N CYS A 120 11.88 12.07 -9.61
CA CYS A 120 11.54 11.12 -10.67
C CYS A 120 10.02 10.89 -10.67
N THR A 121 9.37 10.95 -11.83
CA THR A 121 7.93 10.74 -11.97
C THR A 121 7.51 9.32 -11.54
N HIS A 122 8.34 8.31 -11.79
CA HIS A 122 8.10 6.91 -11.42
C HIS A 122 8.15 6.74 -9.91
N THR A 123 9.23 7.20 -9.26
CA THR A 123 9.38 7.14 -7.80
C THR A 123 8.30 7.96 -7.09
N THR A 124 7.95 9.13 -7.63
CA THR A 124 6.86 9.96 -7.08
C THR A 124 5.51 9.26 -7.14
N ALA A 125 5.19 8.62 -8.26
CA ALA A 125 3.95 7.84 -8.41
C ALA A 125 3.96 6.58 -7.52
N LEU A 126 5.11 5.90 -7.40
CA LEU A 126 5.27 4.75 -6.52
C LEU A 126 5.01 5.13 -5.05
N LEU A 127 5.58 6.22 -4.56
CA LEU A 127 5.34 6.71 -3.18
C LEU A 127 3.87 6.98 -2.92
N GLN A 128 3.14 7.51 -3.91
CA GLN A 128 1.70 7.74 -3.79
C GLN A 128 0.91 6.43 -3.77
N ALA A 129 1.36 5.40 -4.50
CA ALA A 129 0.75 4.06 -4.49
C ALA A 129 1.07 3.30 -3.19
N MET A 130 2.26 3.48 -2.61
CA MET A 130 2.67 2.84 -1.35
C MET A 130 1.89 3.35 -0.14
N ALA A 131 1.58 4.64 -0.08
CA ALA A 131 0.96 5.25 1.09
C ALA A 131 -0.36 4.59 1.53
N PRO A 132 -1.37 4.36 0.65
CA PRO A 132 -2.58 3.66 1.05
C PRO A 132 -2.32 2.20 1.48
N ALA A 133 -1.35 1.51 0.90
CA ALA A 133 -1.00 0.15 1.33
C ALA A 133 -0.43 0.13 2.75
N VAL A 134 0.41 1.10 3.13
CA VAL A 134 0.91 1.26 4.50
C VAL A 134 -0.24 1.54 5.48
N VAL A 135 -1.15 2.45 5.14
CA VAL A 135 -2.32 2.76 5.99
C VAL A 135 -3.20 1.52 6.15
N GLN A 136 -3.48 0.80 5.07
CA GLN A 136 -4.27 -0.44 5.08
C GLN A 136 -3.63 -1.53 5.96
N THR A 137 -2.31 -1.58 6.04
CA THR A 137 -1.58 -2.55 6.86
C THR A 137 -1.91 -2.42 8.35
N MET A 138 -2.38 -1.25 8.83
CA MET A 138 -2.79 -1.07 10.22
C MET A 138 -3.93 -2.01 10.64
N TRP A 139 -4.80 -2.41 9.73
CA TRP A 139 -5.78 -3.47 9.98
C TRP A 139 -5.10 -4.79 10.31
N SER A 140 -4.09 -5.19 9.55
CA SER A 140 -3.32 -6.42 9.79
C SER A 140 -2.54 -6.36 11.10
N VAL A 141 -1.92 -5.22 11.42
CA VAL A 141 -1.24 -4.99 12.70
C VAL A 141 -2.22 -5.15 13.86
N ASN A 142 -3.40 -4.56 13.75
CA ASN A 142 -4.43 -4.65 14.80
C ASN A 142 -4.99 -6.07 14.94
N MET A 143 -5.20 -6.79 13.83
CA MET A 143 -5.60 -8.21 13.86
C MET A 143 -4.53 -9.10 14.51
N ARG A 144 -3.25 -8.84 14.21
CA ARG A 144 -2.13 -9.52 14.87
C ARG A 144 -2.14 -9.27 16.38
N ARG A 145 -2.27 -8.01 16.80
CA ARG A 145 -2.33 -7.63 18.24
C ARG A 145 -3.53 -8.26 18.94
N LYS A 146 -4.70 -8.26 18.29
CA LYS A 146 -5.89 -8.93 18.82
C LYS A 146 -5.62 -10.40 19.11
N ARG A 147 -5.08 -11.14 18.14
CA ARG A 147 -4.75 -12.57 18.32
C ARG A 147 -3.74 -12.82 19.43
N GLN A 148 -2.75 -11.95 19.57
CA GLN A 148 -1.77 -12.04 20.66
C GLN A 148 -2.42 -11.78 22.03
N ALA A 149 -3.28 -10.76 22.14
CA ALA A 149 -4.02 -10.46 23.37
C ALA A 149 -4.98 -11.61 23.74
N GLU A 150 -5.70 -12.19 22.78
CA GLU A 150 -6.56 -13.36 23.00
C GLU A 150 -5.77 -14.56 23.54
N THR A 151 -4.58 -14.80 22.98
CA THR A 151 -3.69 -15.87 23.48
C THR A 151 -3.20 -15.58 24.90
N ALA A 152 -3.03 -14.31 25.25
CA ALA A 152 -2.65 -13.87 26.60
C ALA A 152 -3.85 -13.74 27.57
N GLY A 153 -5.10 -13.96 27.11
CA GLY A 153 -6.32 -13.80 27.91
C GLY A 153 -6.72 -12.35 28.16
N GLU A 154 -6.23 -11.40 27.35
CA GLU A 154 -6.49 -9.98 27.50
C GLU A 154 -7.69 -9.54 26.64
N ALA A 155 -8.52 -8.62 27.15
CA ALA A 155 -9.63 -8.05 26.38
C ALA A 155 -9.13 -6.93 25.43
N PRO A 156 -9.70 -6.82 24.20
CA PRO A 156 -9.34 -5.74 23.25
C PRO A 156 -9.61 -4.35 23.83
N SER A 157 -8.67 -3.46 23.68
CA SER A 157 -8.79 -2.06 24.14
C SER A 157 -9.84 -1.30 23.33
N THR A 158 -10.78 -0.60 24.01
CA THR A 158 -11.74 0.32 23.36
C THR A 158 -11.04 1.48 22.65
N ALA A 159 -9.97 2.02 23.21
CA ALA A 159 -9.18 3.09 22.62
C ALA A 159 -8.54 2.72 21.25
N GLN A 160 -8.30 1.45 21.00
CA GLN A 160 -7.79 0.98 19.72
C GLN A 160 -8.91 0.98 18.66
N ARG A 161 -10.12 0.56 19.02
CA ARG A 161 -11.31 0.62 18.14
C ARG A 161 -11.63 2.06 17.75
N ASP A 162 -11.59 2.98 18.71
CA ASP A 162 -11.88 4.40 18.47
C ASP A 162 -10.87 5.05 17.53
N ARG A 163 -9.57 4.73 17.67
CA ARG A 163 -8.53 5.19 16.75
C ARG A 163 -8.70 4.65 15.34
N MET A 164 -9.07 3.38 15.19
CA MET A 164 -9.33 2.77 13.88
C MET A 164 -10.55 3.43 13.22
N PHE A 165 -11.62 3.67 13.96
CA PHE A 165 -12.80 4.37 13.47
C PHE A 165 -12.43 5.77 13.00
N ALA A 166 -11.77 6.57 13.83
CA ALA A 166 -11.36 7.93 13.50
C ALA A 166 -10.42 7.98 12.29
N GLY A 167 -9.50 7.01 12.16
CA GLY A 167 -8.56 6.92 11.05
C GLY A 167 -9.20 6.61 9.70
N ASN A 168 -10.40 5.99 9.70
CA ASN A 168 -11.10 5.64 8.47
C ASN A 168 -12.10 6.70 8.00
N LEU A 169 -12.55 7.61 8.88
CA LEU A 169 -13.51 8.65 8.51
C LEU A 169 -13.05 9.45 7.29
N ASN A 170 -13.95 9.59 6.31
CA ASN A 170 -13.73 10.31 5.06
C ASN A 170 -12.54 9.81 4.21
N THR A 171 -12.14 8.53 4.36
CA THR A 171 -11.08 7.92 3.52
C THR A 171 -11.63 7.38 2.20
N CYS A 172 -12.88 6.95 2.16
CA CYS A 172 -13.59 6.54 0.94
C CYS A 172 -15.10 6.76 1.10
N HIS A 173 -15.87 6.51 0.05
CA HIS A 173 -17.34 6.72 0.05
C HIS A 173 -18.08 5.91 1.13
N VAL A 174 -17.61 4.70 1.47
CA VAL A 174 -18.21 3.87 2.54
C VAL A 174 -17.98 4.50 3.92
N TRP A 175 -16.85 5.17 4.12
CA TRP A 175 -16.46 5.82 5.35
C TRP A 175 -16.80 7.32 5.39
N ALA A 176 -17.72 7.77 4.50
CA ALA A 176 -18.24 9.14 4.56
C ALA A 176 -18.88 9.40 5.93
N GLU A 177 -18.53 10.51 6.56
CA GLU A 177 -18.94 10.83 7.94
C GLU A 177 -20.46 10.94 8.10
N ASP A 178 -21.14 11.36 7.06
CA ASP A 178 -22.60 11.44 6.92
C ASP A 178 -23.23 10.20 6.27
N GLY A 179 -22.41 9.16 5.98
CA GLY A 179 -22.86 7.94 5.31
C GLY A 179 -23.54 6.95 6.26
N GLU A 180 -24.35 6.07 5.67
CA GLU A 180 -25.13 5.06 6.41
C GLU A 180 -24.24 4.10 7.22
N HIS A 181 -23.10 3.68 6.65
CA HIS A 181 -22.13 2.79 7.34
C HIS A 181 -21.60 3.42 8.63
N VAL A 182 -21.19 4.69 8.58
CA VAL A 182 -20.69 5.41 9.75
C VAL A 182 -21.80 5.66 10.76
N ALA A 183 -23.02 5.98 10.29
CA ALA A 183 -24.19 6.14 11.16
C ALA A 183 -24.53 4.84 11.89
N ALA A 184 -24.49 3.69 11.23
CA ALA A 184 -24.72 2.38 11.82
C ALA A 184 -23.68 2.06 12.91
N LEU A 185 -22.39 2.29 12.62
CA LEU A 185 -21.32 2.11 13.61
C LEU A 185 -21.49 3.01 14.84
N ARG A 186 -21.90 4.28 14.64
CA ARG A 186 -22.19 5.20 15.77
C ARG A 186 -23.36 4.74 16.64
N ARG A 187 -24.33 3.99 16.07
CA ARG A 187 -25.41 3.32 16.82
C ARG A 187 -24.95 2.03 17.50
N GLY A 188 -23.69 1.62 17.36
CA GLY A 188 -23.15 0.40 17.91
C GLY A 188 -23.46 -0.87 17.08
N GLU A 189 -23.95 -0.71 15.87
CA GLU A 189 -24.18 -1.82 14.95
C GLU A 189 -22.84 -2.33 14.41
N LEU A 190 -22.62 -3.63 14.47
CA LEU A 190 -21.41 -4.24 13.91
C LEU A 190 -21.66 -4.52 12.43
N PRO A 191 -20.73 -4.07 11.53
CA PRO A 191 -20.85 -4.38 10.11
C PRO A 191 -20.78 -5.91 9.90
N PRO A 192 -21.40 -6.43 8.83
CA PRO A 192 -21.25 -7.85 8.49
C PRO A 192 -19.75 -8.15 8.23
N PRO A 193 -19.31 -9.41 8.40
CA PRO A 193 -17.98 -9.81 7.97
C PRO A 193 -17.79 -9.48 6.48
N PRO A 194 -16.57 -9.14 6.04
CA PRO A 194 -16.29 -8.99 4.62
C PRO A 194 -16.67 -10.26 3.85
N GLN A 195 -17.29 -10.11 2.67
CA GLN A 195 -17.79 -11.24 1.89
C GLN A 195 -16.70 -12.29 1.62
N GLN A 196 -15.49 -11.86 1.27
CA GLN A 196 -14.34 -12.74 1.00
C GLN A 196 -13.92 -13.55 2.23
N VAL A 197 -14.17 -13.02 3.44
CA VAL A 197 -13.90 -13.74 4.69
C VAL A 197 -14.97 -14.80 4.94
N VAL A 198 -16.23 -14.48 4.65
CA VAL A 198 -17.35 -15.44 4.74
C VAL A 198 -17.08 -16.61 3.78
N GLU A 199 -16.87 -16.33 2.51
CA GLU A 199 -16.57 -17.33 1.47
C GLU A 199 -15.39 -18.23 1.87
N ARG A 200 -14.30 -17.59 2.38
CA ARG A 200 -13.12 -18.34 2.79
C ARG A 200 -13.33 -19.23 4.02
N LEU A 201 -14.13 -18.78 4.98
CA LEU A 201 -14.48 -19.59 6.14
C LEU A 201 -15.35 -20.79 5.73
N GLU A 202 -16.33 -20.59 4.84
CA GLU A 202 -17.15 -21.65 4.28
C GLU A 202 -16.33 -22.70 3.52
N GLU A 203 -15.38 -22.26 2.66
CA GLU A 203 -14.42 -23.16 1.98
C GLU A 203 -13.59 -24.00 2.97
N LEU A 204 -13.29 -23.45 4.14
CA LEU A 204 -12.57 -24.13 5.21
C LEU A 204 -13.47 -24.99 6.11
N GLY A 205 -14.78 -25.07 5.82
CA GLY A 205 -15.78 -25.79 6.63
C GLY A 205 -16.00 -25.14 8.00
N ARG A 206 -15.80 -23.82 8.14
CA ARG A 206 -15.89 -23.05 9.38
C ARG A 206 -17.09 -22.12 9.36
N ASP A 207 -17.63 -21.82 10.55
CA ASP A 207 -18.74 -20.90 10.71
C ASP A 207 -18.27 -19.44 10.48
N PRO A 208 -18.89 -18.67 9.54
CA PRO A 208 -18.62 -17.24 9.36
C PRO A 208 -18.73 -16.40 10.64
N ALA A 209 -19.53 -16.82 11.63
CA ALA A 209 -19.63 -16.16 12.92
C ALA A 209 -18.30 -16.17 13.72
N GLU A 210 -17.38 -17.06 13.40
CA GLU A 210 -16.05 -17.11 14.03
C GLU A 210 -15.21 -15.84 13.77
N TRP A 211 -15.51 -15.11 12.70
CA TRP A 211 -14.82 -13.84 12.40
C TRP A 211 -14.99 -12.77 13.49
N ARG A 212 -16.08 -12.87 14.26
CA ARG A 212 -16.42 -11.90 15.31
C ARG A 212 -15.95 -12.30 16.70
N LYS A 213 -15.49 -13.53 16.84
CA LYS A 213 -14.87 -14.03 18.06
C LYS A 213 -13.40 -13.68 18.08
#